data_45f3b79aa174a7f7d9698a1fc546d31a
#
_entry.id   45f3b79aa174a7f7d9698a1fc546d31a
#
_cell.length_a   1.000
_cell.length_b   1.000
_cell.length_c   1.000
_cell.angle_alpha   90.00
_cell.angle_beta   90.00
_cell.angle_gamma   90.00
#
_symmetry.space_group_name_H-M   'P 1'
#
loop_
_entity.id
_entity.type
_entity.pdbx_description
1 polymer ?
#
loop_
_entity_poly.entity_id
_entity_poly.type
_entity_poly.pdbx_seq_one_letter_code
_entity_poly.pdbx_strand_id
1 'polypeptide(L)'
;PEYQEVSGQWSGIVIDKFSQGNTINYTTIKNNQIGLYVDSAAQCKISNTIFANNSVGGLYGYAAEITMNNSLFYNQGQASFSAINGGKYDFSYCTFANLGNSYSGIVWSNFYCEDPIDCPHPYTFPLDAKMTNCIVTGSDEDELSLKPVTDPTVRFNLLFDHCLLKIRKLTDQNQFPKFIQDYTQNCIISASLDPLFIDISKDNYRLDTLSIADGKGIPINNIFNDLENVLRDPVKPDLGCYERLK
;
A
#
# COMPACT_ATOMS: atom_id res chain seq x y z
N PRO A 1 1.41 -24.13 17.44
CA PRO A 1 -0.05 -24.38 17.44
C PRO A 1 -0.57 -24.49 16.00
N GLU A 2 -1.54 -25.37 15.76
CA GLU A 2 -2.06 -25.72 14.42
C GLU A 2 -2.64 -24.56 13.62
N TYR A 3 -3.01 -23.45 14.28
CA TYR A 3 -3.69 -22.31 13.65
C TYR A 3 -2.82 -21.06 13.52
N GLN A 4 -1.53 -21.14 13.78
CA GLN A 4 -0.66 -19.96 13.85
C GLN A 4 -0.52 -19.22 12.51
N GLU A 5 -0.62 -19.96 11.40
CA GLU A 5 -0.46 -19.43 10.04
C GLU A 5 -1.70 -19.70 9.17
N VAL A 6 -2.88 -19.85 9.78
CA VAL A 6 -4.14 -20.01 9.04
C VAL A 6 -4.80 -18.65 8.88
N SER A 7 -5.03 -18.21 7.63
CA SER A 7 -5.72 -16.95 7.32
C SER A 7 -7.24 -17.06 7.57
N GLY A 8 -7.92 -15.92 7.73
CA GLY A 8 -9.38 -15.86 7.80
C GLY A 8 -10.01 -16.30 9.13
N GLN A 9 -9.24 -16.39 10.22
CA GLN A 9 -9.75 -16.88 11.52
C GLN A 9 -10.72 -15.89 12.21
N TRP A 10 -10.67 -14.64 11.88
CA TRP A 10 -11.52 -13.58 12.43
C TRP A 10 -11.72 -12.46 11.40
N SER A 11 -12.74 -11.63 11.59
CA SER A 11 -13.14 -10.63 10.57
C SER A 11 -12.14 -9.48 10.41
N GLY A 12 -11.39 -9.14 11.46
CA GLY A 12 -10.44 -8.03 11.49
C GLY A 12 -10.89 -6.87 12.39
N ILE A 13 -10.20 -5.74 12.27
CA ILE A 13 -10.47 -4.51 13.03
C ILE A 13 -11.31 -3.58 12.16
N VAL A 14 -12.34 -2.97 12.74
CA VAL A 14 -13.16 -1.94 12.08
C VAL A 14 -13.06 -0.63 12.86
N ILE A 15 -12.68 0.44 12.16
CA ILE A 15 -12.80 1.81 12.63
C ILE A 15 -14.06 2.38 11.98
N ASP A 16 -15.11 2.55 12.76
CA ASP A 16 -16.42 2.96 12.30
C ASP A 16 -16.43 4.42 11.80
N LYS A 17 -17.43 4.75 10.98
CA LYS A 17 -17.56 6.06 10.35
C LYS A 17 -17.50 7.20 11.37
N PHE A 18 -16.91 8.31 10.96
CA PHE A 18 -16.69 9.51 11.78
C PHE A 18 -15.79 9.32 13.00
N SER A 19 -15.21 8.15 13.24
CA SER A 19 -14.29 7.93 14.33
C SER A 19 -12.97 8.71 14.11
N GLN A 20 -12.52 9.43 15.13
CA GLN A 20 -11.39 10.33 15.06
C GLN A 20 -10.31 9.98 16.08
N GLY A 21 -9.06 10.37 15.77
CA GLY A 21 -7.95 10.21 16.71
C GLY A 21 -7.46 8.76 16.87
N ASN A 22 -7.84 7.86 15.98
CA ASN A 22 -7.41 6.47 16.02
C ASN A 22 -5.93 6.36 15.69
N THR A 23 -5.22 5.54 16.46
CA THR A 23 -3.80 5.27 16.24
C THR A 23 -3.51 3.78 16.41
N ILE A 24 -2.78 3.22 15.45
CA ILE A 24 -2.24 1.86 15.50
C ILE A 24 -0.74 1.96 15.35
N ASN A 25 0.01 1.45 16.31
CA ASN A 25 1.46 1.57 16.32
C ASN A 25 2.13 0.32 16.90
N TYR A 26 3.25 -0.11 16.33
CA TYR A 26 4.00 -1.30 16.72
C TYR A 26 3.13 -2.55 16.88
N THR A 27 2.26 -2.78 15.88
CA THR A 27 1.24 -3.83 15.93
C THR A 27 1.43 -4.82 14.77
N THR A 28 1.20 -6.11 15.02
CA THR A 28 1.03 -7.10 13.96
C THR A 28 -0.44 -7.51 13.88
N ILE A 29 -1.07 -7.26 12.73
CA ILE A 29 -2.46 -7.61 12.42
C ILE A 29 -2.43 -8.75 11.41
N LYS A 30 -2.79 -9.96 11.85
CA LYS A 30 -2.66 -11.15 11.00
C LYS A 30 -3.78 -12.15 11.15
N ASN A 31 -3.89 -13.04 10.16
CA ASN A 31 -4.81 -14.21 10.15
C ASN A 31 -6.29 -13.84 10.13
N ASN A 32 -6.66 -12.67 9.68
CA ASN A 32 -8.05 -12.21 9.57
C ASN A 32 -8.54 -12.26 8.12
N GLN A 33 -9.78 -11.84 7.92
CA GLN A 33 -10.32 -11.63 6.57
C GLN A 33 -9.78 -10.32 6.02
N ILE A 34 -10.14 -9.18 6.62
CA ILE A 34 -9.58 -7.87 6.30
C ILE A 34 -8.85 -7.38 7.55
N GLY A 35 -7.55 -7.08 7.44
CA GLY A 35 -6.74 -6.65 8.57
C GLY A 35 -7.32 -5.47 9.32
N LEU A 36 -7.55 -4.38 8.59
CA LEU A 36 -8.15 -3.17 9.10
C LEU A 36 -9.10 -2.57 8.05
N TYR A 37 -10.31 -2.28 8.45
CA TYR A 37 -11.28 -1.51 7.66
C TYR A 37 -11.49 -0.15 8.34
N VAL A 38 -11.31 0.94 7.58
CA VAL A 38 -11.53 2.32 8.03
C VAL A 38 -12.68 2.91 7.22
N ASP A 39 -13.78 3.19 7.89
CA ASP A 39 -15.04 3.65 7.28
C ASP A 39 -15.04 5.16 7.00
N SER A 40 -16.11 5.62 6.36
CA SER A 40 -16.26 6.97 5.80
C SER A 40 -16.05 8.06 6.84
N ALA A 41 -15.27 9.08 6.45
CA ALA A 41 -14.90 10.21 7.29
C ALA A 41 -14.20 9.82 8.61
N ALA A 42 -13.81 8.56 8.79
CA ALA A 42 -12.97 8.16 9.90
C ALA A 42 -11.50 8.50 9.62
N GLN A 43 -10.74 8.76 10.68
CA GLN A 43 -9.31 9.04 10.62
C GLN A 43 -8.50 7.97 11.36
N CYS A 44 -7.40 7.53 10.75
CA CYS A 44 -6.48 6.59 11.36
C CYS A 44 -5.03 6.95 11.06
N LYS A 45 -4.19 6.96 12.11
CA LYS A 45 -2.72 7.03 11.99
C LYS A 45 -2.14 5.65 12.25
N ILE A 46 -1.35 5.16 11.32
CA ILE A 46 -0.73 3.84 11.38
C ILE A 46 0.78 4.01 11.30
N SER A 47 1.52 3.38 12.20
CA SER A 47 2.97 3.40 12.15
C SER A 47 3.58 2.08 12.63
N ASN A 48 4.72 1.70 12.06
CA ASN A 48 5.48 0.53 12.48
C ASN A 48 4.60 -0.73 12.63
N THR A 49 3.72 -0.97 11.64
CA THR A 49 2.69 -2.00 11.72
C THR A 49 2.85 -3.03 10.60
N ILE A 50 2.65 -4.29 10.94
CA ILE A 50 2.71 -5.41 10.00
C ILE A 50 1.30 -5.94 9.75
N PHE A 51 0.89 -6.03 8.49
CA PHE A 51 -0.31 -6.69 8.02
C PHE A 51 0.09 -7.98 7.31
N ALA A 52 -0.30 -9.14 7.85
CA ALA A 52 0.19 -10.41 7.36
C ALA A 52 -0.89 -11.48 7.27
N ASN A 53 -0.81 -12.32 6.23
CA ASN A 53 -1.61 -13.53 6.14
C ASN A 53 -3.12 -13.33 6.34
N ASN A 54 -3.70 -12.31 5.68
CA ASN A 54 -5.12 -12.03 5.71
C ASN A 54 -5.80 -12.63 4.46
N SER A 55 -6.94 -13.29 4.62
CA SER A 55 -7.55 -14.08 3.54
C SER A 55 -8.19 -13.24 2.43
N VAL A 56 -8.47 -11.96 2.70
CA VAL A 56 -8.99 -11.00 1.73
C VAL A 56 -7.97 -9.89 1.51
N GLY A 57 -7.69 -9.04 2.50
CA GLY A 57 -6.75 -7.95 2.32
C GLY A 57 -6.23 -7.34 3.61
N GLY A 58 -5.17 -6.52 3.47
CA GLY A 58 -4.51 -5.92 4.63
C GLY A 58 -5.26 -4.73 5.21
N LEU A 59 -5.45 -3.69 4.40
CA LEU A 59 -6.05 -2.41 4.81
C LEU A 59 -7.04 -1.93 3.76
N TYR A 60 -8.26 -1.65 4.20
CA TYR A 60 -9.31 -1.09 3.36
C TYR A 60 -9.76 0.26 3.93
N GLY A 61 -9.77 1.30 3.07
CA GLY A 61 -10.30 2.61 3.38
C GLY A 61 -11.49 2.94 2.50
N TYR A 62 -12.65 3.21 3.09
CA TYR A 62 -13.86 3.63 2.38
C TYR A 62 -14.09 5.12 2.64
N ALA A 63 -13.78 6.00 1.68
CA ALA A 63 -13.85 7.45 1.84
C ALA A 63 -13.20 7.95 3.17
N ALA A 64 -12.10 7.33 3.57
CA ALA A 64 -11.42 7.50 4.84
C ALA A 64 -10.22 8.46 4.75
N GLU A 65 -9.68 8.87 5.88
CA GLU A 65 -8.41 9.58 5.96
C GLU A 65 -7.38 8.73 6.73
N ILE A 66 -6.32 8.29 6.02
CA ILE A 66 -5.31 7.40 6.59
C ILE A 66 -3.91 7.97 6.35
N THR A 67 -3.16 8.17 7.42
CA THR A 67 -1.72 8.45 7.37
C THR A 67 -0.98 7.22 7.86
N MET A 68 -0.01 6.73 7.08
CA MET A 68 0.72 5.51 7.43
C MET A 68 2.21 5.64 7.16
N ASN A 69 3.03 5.12 8.06
CA ASN A 69 4.47 5.03 7.82
C ASN A 69 5.08 3.72 8.35
N ASN A 70 6.27 3.38 7.82
CA ASN A 70 7.06 2.23 8.26
C ASN A 70 6.23 0.94 8.39
N SER A 71 5.35 0.65 7.45
CA SER A 71 4.45 -0.50 7.58
C SER A 71 4.68 -1.51 6.47
N LEU A 72 4.53 -2.79 6.81
CA LEU A 72 4.76 -3.94 5.94
C LEU A 72 3.47 -4.69 5.67
N PHE A 73 3.22 -5.03 4.41
CA PHE A 73 2.14 -5.91 3.97
C PHE A 73 2.71 -7.10 3.23
N TYR A 74 2.32 -8.31 3.63
CA TYR A 74 2.70 -9.53 2.92
C TYR A 74 1.67 -10.65 3.11
N ASN A 75 1.66 -11.64 2.20
CA ASN A 75 0.74 -12.78 2.21
C ASN A 75 -0.73 -12.37 2.34
N GLN A 76 -1.19 -11.41 1.54
CA GLN A 76 -2.60 -11.06 1.48
C GLN A 76 -3.31 -11.93 0.42
N GLY A 77 -4.55 -12.33 0.69
CA GLY A 77 -5.33 -13.14 -0.25
C GLY A 77 -5.73 -12.38 -1.52
N GLN A 78 -5.88 -11.06 -1.43
CA GLN A 78 -6.13 -10.14 -2.54
C GLN A 78 -5.21 -8.93 -2.42
N ALA A 79 -5.74 -7.70 -2.42
CA ALA A 79 -4.93 -6.50 -2.34
C ALA A 79 -4.37 -6.24 -0.92
N SER A 80 -3.13 -5.79 -0.86
CA SER A 80 -2.54 -5.31 0.39
C SER A 80 -3.27 -4.07 0.91
N PHE A 81 -3.61 -3.15 0.01
CA PHE A 81 -4.39 -1.94 0.32
C PHE A 81 -5.44 -1.67 -0.76
N SER A 82 -6.64 -1.24 -0.32
CA SER A 82 -7.69 -0.77 -1.23
C SER A 82 -8.31 0.53 -0.72
N ALA A 83 -8.20 1.61 -1.50
CA ALA A 83 -9.05 2.78 -1.37
C ALA A 83 -10.36 2.53 -2.11
N ILE A 84 -11.47 2.50 -1.39
CA ILE A 84 -12.80 2.28 -1.93
C ILE A 84 -13.58 3.59 -1.78
N ASN A 85 -14.16 4.08 -2.87
CA ASN A 85 -14.93 5.32 -2.88
C ASN A 85 -14.13 6.56 -2.44
N GLY A 86 -12.87 6.70 -2.92
CA GLY A 86 -12.04 7.86 -2.63
C GLY A 86 -11.48 7.91 -1.21
N GLY A 87 -11.17 9.12 -0.74
CA GLY A 87 -10.58 9.37 0.56
C GLY A 87 -9.26 10.14 0.47
N LYS A 88 -8.56 10.25 1.61
CA LYS A 88 -7.29 10.93 1.71
C LYS A 88 -6.24 10.02 2.35
N TYR A 89 -5.12 9.83 1.65
CA TYR A 89 -4.10 8.85 2.03
C TYR A 89 -2.71 9.46 1.92
N ASP A 90 -1.89 9.28 2.95
CA ASP A 90 -0.49 9.69 2.96
C ASP A 90 0.37 8.55 3.53
N PHE A 91 1.12 7.88 2.66
CA PHE A 91 1.92 6.72 3.00
C PHE A 91 3.40 7.00 2.80
N SER A 92 4.21 6.72 3.80
CA SER A 92 5.65 6.97 3.79
C SER A 92 6.43 5.74 4.24
N TYR A 93 7.47 5.35 3.50
CA TYR A 93 8.31 4.21 3.86
C TYR A 93 7.54 2.92 4.10
N CYS A 94 6.52 2.63 3.30
CA CYS A 94 5.76 1.40 3.41
C CYS A 94 6.19 0.38 2.34
N THR A 95 6.13 -0.90 2.68
CA THR A 95 6.37 -2.01 1.76
C THR A 95 5.09 -2.82 1.57
N PHE A 96 4.64 -2.91 0.32
CA PHE A 96 3.51 -3.72 -0.12
C PHE A 96 4.05 -4.86 -0.96
N ALA A 97 4.22 -6.03 -0.33
CA ALA A 97 4.75 -7.24 -0.97
C ALA A 97 3.62 -8.24 -1.22
N ASN A 98 2.91 -8.06 -2.34
CA ASN A 98 1.73 -8.85 -2.70
C ASN A 98 2.11 -10.13 -3.46
N LEU A 99 2.96 -10.94 -2.86
CA LEU A 99 3.48 -12.16 -3.46
C LEU A 99 2.51 -13.34 -3.24
N GLY A 100 2.46 -14.28 -4.20
CA GLY A 100 1.70 -15.52 -4.09
C GLY A 100 0.25 -15.47 -4.56
N ASN A 101 -0.25 -14.32 -5.06
CA ASN A 101 -1.57 -14.20 -5.67
C ASN A 101 -1.50 -13.43 -7.00
N SER A 102 -2.62 -13.33 -7.72
CA SER A 102 -2.76 -12.65 -9.01
C SER A 102 -3.60 -11.37 -8.94
N TYR A 103 -3.71 -10.76 -7.78
CA TYR A 103 -4.37 -9.48 -7.59
C TYR A 103 -3.33 -8.37 -7.47
N SER A 104 -3.65 -7.17 -7.97
CA SER A 104 -2.80 -6.00 -7.76
C SER A 104 -2.65 -5.67 -6.28
N GLY A 105 -1.42 -5.37 -5.86
CA GLY A 105 -1.11 -5.08 -4.45
C GLY A 105 -1.84 -3.87 -3.88
N ILE A 106 -2.11 -2.86 -4.73
CA ILE A 106 -2.80 -1.64 -4.34
C ILE A 106 -3.91 -1.31 -5.33
N VAL A 107 -5.11 -1.04 -4.82
CA VAL A 107 -6.27 -0.57 -5.59
C VAL A 107 -6.64 0.84 -5.17
N TRP A 108 -6.69 1.76 -6.13
CA TRP A 108 -7.15 3.12 -5.98
C TRP A 108 -8.45 3.33 -6.72
N SER A 109 -9.56 3.60 -6.01
CA SER A 109 -10.86 3.89 -6.61
C SER A 109 -11.50 5.11 -5.94
N ASN A 110 -12.09 6.00 -6.73
CA ASN A 110 -12.86 7.14 -6.21
C ASN A 110 -14.37 6.96 -6.41
N PHE A 111 -14.81 5.71 -6.59
CA PHE A 111 -16.23 5.36 -6.66
C PHE A 111 -16.50 3.98 -6.06
N TYR A 112 -17.74 3.76 -5.71
CA TYR A 112 -18.27 2.48 -5.24
C TYR A 112 -19.61 2.20 -5.88
N CYS A 113 -19.85 0.95 -6.27
CA CYS A 113 -21.09 0.42 -6.80
C CYS A 113 -21.65 -0.63 -5.85
N GLU A 114 -22.91 -0.50 -5.45
CA GLU A 114 -23.60 -1.55 -4.67
C GLU A 114 -23.73 -2.83 -5.48
N ASP A 115 -24.10 -2.69 -6.76
CA ASP A 115 -24.05 -3.79 -7.73
C ASP A 115 -22.88 -3.57 -8.69
N PRO A 116 -21.84 -4.42 -8.65
CA PRO A 116 -20.68 -4.29 -9.52
C PRO A 116 -20.97 -4.63 -10.99
N ILE A 117 -22.11 -5.26 -11.30
CA ILE A 117 -22.50 -5.65 -12.67
C ILE A 117 -23.31 -4.54 -13.34
N ASP A 118 -24.22 -3.91 -12.59
CA ASP A 118 -25.06 -2.82 -13.09
C ASP A 118 -24.95 -1.60 -12.15
N CYS A 119 -24.11 -0.65 -12.54
CA CYS A 119 -23.79 0.53 -11.74
C CYS A 119 -24.07 1.83 -12.50
N PRO A 120 -25.36 2.17 -12.77
CA PRO A 120 -25.68 3.40 -13.48
C PRO A 120 -25.42 4.67 -12.67
N HIS A 121 -25.38 4.55 -11.35
CA HIS A 121 -25.20 5.68 -10.42
C HIS A 121 -24.19 5.32 -9.33
N PRO A 122 -22.87 5.37 -9.60
CA PRO A 122 -21.86 5.09 -8.59
C PRO A 122 -21.89 6.16 -7.48
N TYR A 123 -21.71 5.72 -6.25
CA TYR A 123 -21.30 6.64 -5.18
C TYR A 123 -19.90 7.12 -5.46
N THR A 124 -19.66 8.43 -5.41
CA THR A 124 -18.35 9.01 -5.73
C THR A 124 -17.84 9.89 -4.61
N PHE A 125 -16.55 9.84 -4.35
CA PHE A 125 -15.88 10.72 -3.40
C PHE A 125 -14.48 11.08 -3.91
N PRO A 126 -14.01 12.32 -3.74
CA PRO A 126 -12.67 12.70 -4.17
C PRO A 126 -11.60 11.82 -3.58
N LEU A 127 -10.59 11.45 -4.40
CA LEU A 127 -9.39 10.76 -3.97
C LEU A 127 -8.21 11.74 -4.00
N ASP A 128 -7.52 11.85 -2.87
CA ASP A 128 -6.24 12.55 -2.75
C ASP A 128 -5.25 11.61 -2.05
N ALA A 129 -4.25 11.11 -2.78
CA ALA A 129 -3.30 10.17 -2.22
C ALA A 129 -1.87 10.50 -2.60
N LYS A 130 -0.97 10.32 -1.63
CA LYS A 130 0.48 10.43 -1.80
C LYS A 130 1.17 9.21 -1.21
N MET A 131 2.15 8.70 -1.95
CA MET A 131 3.09 7.69 -1.46
C MET A 131 4.52 8.22 -1.62
N THR A 132 5.32 8.16 -0.56
CA THR A 132 6.72 8.60 -0.58
C THR A 132 7.62 7.50 -0.04
N ASN A 133 8.73 7.22 -0.73
CA ASN A 133 9.70 6.20 -0.35
C ASN A 133 9.11 4.79 -0.16
N CYS A 134 8.05 4.46 -0.87
CA CYS A 134 7.36 3.18 -0.74
C CYS A 134 7.87 2.14 -1.76
N ILE A 135 7.73 0.87 -1.41
CA ILE A 135 7.93 -0.28 -2.31
C ILE A 135 6.57 -0.91 -2.59
N VAL A 136 6.24 -1.09 -3.86
CA VAL A 136 5.05 -1.83 -4.32
C VAL A 136 5.50 -2.93 -5.26
N THR A 137 5.41 -4.16 -4.81
CA THR A 137 5.88 -5.35 -5.54
C THR A 137 4.95 -6.54 -5.29
N GLY A 138 5.00 -7.54 -6.15
CA GLY A 138 4.15 -8.73 -6.01
C GLY A 138 4.28 -9.67 -7.19
N SER A 139 3.30 -10.57 -7.33
CA SER A 139 3.27 -11.59 -8.37
C SER A 139 2.58 -11.13 -9.65
N ASP A 140 1.70 -10.14 -9.59
CA ASP A 140 1.02 -9.62 -10.78
C ASP A 140 1.97 -8.79 -11.67
N GLU A 141 1.58 -8.59 -12.92
CA GLU A 141 2.33 -7.73 -13.86
C GLU A 141 2.22 -6.25 -13.48
N ASP A 142 1.07 -5.85 -12.93
CA ASP A 142 0.80 -4.52 -12.41
C ASP A 142 0.33 -4.59 -10.95
N GLU A 143 1.19 -4.19 -10.03
CA GLU A 143 0.83 -4.14 -8.61
C GLU A 143 0.01 -2.89 -8.23
N LEU A 144 -0.34 -2.07 -9.21
CA LEU A 144 -1.25 -0.93 -9.07
C LEU A 144 -2.48 -1.11 -9.96
N SER A 145 -3.66 -0.94 -9.38
CA SER A 145 -4.94 -0.88 -10.10
C SER A 145 -5.56 0.51 -9.88
N LEU A 146 -5.73 1.27 -10.96
CA LEU A 146 -6.32 2.61 -10.91
C LEU A 146 -7.73 2.55 -11.51
N LYS A 147 -8.72 2.94 -10.72
CA LYS A 147 -10.14 2.92 -11.08
C LYS A 147 -10.77 4.31 -10.86
N PRO A 148 -10.44 5.31 -11.68
CA PRO A 148 -11.13 6.58 -11.63
C PRO A 148 -12.56 6.43 -12.17
N VAL A 149 -13.51 7.12 -11.54
CA VAL A 149 -14.84 7.29 -12.14
C VAL A 149 -14.71 8.13 -13.44
N THR A 150 -15.61 7.91 -14.37
CA THR A 150 -15.60 8.63 -15.66
C THR A 150 -15.98 10.11 -15.56
N ASP A 151 -16.59 10.53 -14.46
CA ASP A 151 -16.93 11.93 -14.20
C ASP A 151 -15.68 12.75 -13.85
N PRO A 152 -15.21 13.65 -14.74
CA PRO A 152 -14.00 14.43 -14.52
C PRO A 152 -14.14 15.50 -13.42
N THR A 153 -15.34 15.75 -12.91
CA THR A 153 -15.57 16.68 -11.80
C THR A 153 -15.21 16.05 -10.45
N VAL A 154 -15.16 14.71 -10.38
CA VAL A 154 -14.73 13.99 -9.19
C VAL A 154 -13.23 13.79 -9.20
N ARG A 155 -12.54 14.49 -8.35
CA ARG A 155 -11.08 14.51 -8.28
C ARG A 155 -10.47 13.11 -8.05
N PHE A 156 -9.42 12.79 -8.80
CA PHE A 156 -8.62 11.56 -8.67
C PHE A 156 -7.15 11.94 -8.70
N ASN A 157 -6.62 12.37 -7.56
CA ASN A 157 -5.23 12.81 -7.42
C ASN A 157 -4.39 11.72 -6.78
N LEU A 158 -3.35 11.29 -7.49
CA LEU A 158 -2.32 10.38 -6.99
C LEU A 158 -0.95 11.00 -7.19
N LEU A 159 -0.04 10.78 -6.26
CA LEU A 159 1.37 11.08 -6.40
C LEU A 159 2.21 9.96 -5.78
N PHE A 160 3.04 9.35 -6.58
CA PHE A 160 4.11 8.45 -6.15
C PHE A 160 5.43 9.22 -6.25
N ASP A 161 6.11 9.41 -5.13
CA ASP A 161 7.35 10.18 -5.02
C ASP A 161 8.46 9.30 -4.44
N HIS A 162 9.59 9.14 -5.16
CA HIS A 162 10.67 8.23 -4.77
C HIS A 162 10.16 6.82 -4.40
N CYS A 163 9.26 6.25 -5.16
CA CYS A 163 8.76 4.91 -4.95
C CYS A 163 9.38 3.89 -5.90
N LEU A 164 9.41 2.64 -5.50
CA LEU A 164 9.72 1.52 -6.35
C LEU A 164 8.42 0.80 -6.67
N LEU A 165 8.05 0.78 -7.96
CA LEU A 165 6.75 0.31 -8.42
C LEU A 165 6.94 -0.81 -9.45
N LYS A 166 6.34 -1.98 -9.18
CA LYS A 166 6.23 -3.05 -10.17
C LYS A 166 4.99 -2.81 -11.01
N ILE A 167 5.19 -2.28 -12.20
CA ILE A 167 4.16 -2.06 -13.22
C ILE A 167 4.73 -2.34 -14.60
N ARG A 168 3.90 -2.85 -15.49
CA ARG A 168 4.23 -3.16 -16.88
C ARG A 168 3.14 -2.74 -17.85
N LYS A 169 1.96 -3.34 -17.78
CA LYS A 169 0.84 -3.11 -18.71
C LYS A 169 0.19 -1.74 -18.50
N LEU A 170 0.19 -1.25 -17.27
CA LEU A 170 -0.40 0.05 -16.93
C LEU A 170 0.18 1.18 -17.78
N THR A 171 1.45 1.06 -18.16
CA THR A 171 2.17 2.01 -19.01
C THR A 171 2.08 1.70 -20.50
N ASP A 172 1.89 0.43 -20.87
CA ASP A 172 2.03 -0.01 -22.25
C ASP A 172 0.76 0.11 -23.08
N GLN A 173 -0.43 0.04 -22.51
CA GLN A 173 -1.64 -0.12 -23.27
C GLN A 173 -2.76 0.83 -22.86
N ASN A 174 -2.74 2.05 -23.38
CA ASN A 174 -3.92 2.95 -23.51
C ASN A 174 -4.82 3.17 -22.28
N GLN A 175 -4.59 2.50 -21.14
CA GLN A 175 -5.37 2.78 -19.92
C GLN A 175 -4.87 4.06 -19.25
N PHE A 176 -3.57 4.14 -19.02
CA PHE A 176 -2.90 5.31 -18.43
C PHE A 176 -1.60 5.62 -19.18
N PRO A 177 -1.67 6.07 -20.45
CA PRO A 177 -0.50 6.26 -21.31
C PRO A 177 0.49 7.32 -20.78
N LYS A 178 0.03 8.19 -19.89
CA LYS A 178 0.84 9.22 -19.25
C LYS A 178 1.12 8.93 -17.77
N PHE A 179 0.97 7.68 -17.32
CA PHE A 179 1.10 7.32 -15.92
C PHE A 179 2.38 7.89 -15.28
N ILE A 180 3.52 7.68 -15.93
CA ILE A 180 4.81 8.16 -15.42
C ILE A 180 4.83 9.69 -15.29
N GLN A 181 4.29 10.40 -16.29
CA GLN A 181 4.27 11.86 -16.31
C GLN A 181 3.31 12.46 -15.28
N ASP A 182 2.12 11.86 -15.15
CA ASP A 182 1.00 12.46 -14.43
C ASP A 182 0.98 12.06 -12.94
N TYR A 183 1.52 10.86 -12.60
CA TYR A 183 1.39 10.29 -11.25
C TYR A 183 2.71 10.00 -10.55
N THR A 184 3.89 10.11 -11.22
CA THR A 184 5.16 9.74 -10.60
C THR A 184 6.18 10.86 -10.58
N GLN A 185 6.99 10.87 -9.51
CA GLN A 185 8.16 11.74 -9.37
C GLN A 185 9.33 10.91 -8.82
N ASN A 186 10.45 10.89 -9.54
CA ASN A 186 11.68 10.18 -9.13
C ASN A 186 11.47 8.69 -8.75
N CYS A 187 10.49 8.04 -9.35
CA CYS A 187 10.19 6.64 -9.08
C CYS A 187 11.07 5.69 -9.90
N ILE A 188 11.33 4.51 -9.34
CA ILE A 188 11.91 3.37 -10.05
C ILE A 188 10.75 2.50 -10.53
N ILE A 189 10.65 2.33 -11.85
CA ILE A 189 9.64 1.51 -12.48
C ILE A 189 10.30 0.26 -13.03
N SER A 190 9.83 -0.91 -12.67
CA SER A 190 10.39 -2.17 -13.17
C SER A 190 9.34 -3.27 -13.24
N ALA A 191 9.46 -4.13 -14.24
CA ALA A 191 8.69 -5.37 -14.35
C ALA A 191 9.29 -6.52 -13.54
N SER A 192 10.58 -6.44 -13.19
CA SER A 192 11.30 -7.41 -12.36
C SER A 192 12.15 -6.67 -11.35
N LEU A 193 12.03 -7.04 -10.09
CA LEU A 193 12.67 -6.36 -8.95
C LEU A 193 13.64 -7.28 -8.20
N ASP A 194 14.03 -8.42 -8.77
CA ASP A 194 14.95 -9.36 -8.15
C ASP A 194 16.43 -9.02 -8.42
N PRO A 195 17.30 -9.12 -7.40
CA PRO A 195 16.98 -9.39 -5.99
C PRO A 195 16.48 -8.12 -5.28
N LEU A 196 15.38 -8.21 -4.52
CA LEU A 196 14.86 -7.10 -3.74
C LEU A 196 14.95 -7.36 -2.23
N PHE A 197 14.52 -8.54 -1.80
CA PHE A 197 14.45 -8.94 -0.39
C PHE A 197 15.39 -10.12 -0.09
N ILE A 198 15.80 -10.27 1.17
CA ILE A 198 16.73 -11.31 1.61
C ILE A 198 16.14 -12.72 1.43
N ASP A 199 14.93 -12.97 1.95
CA ASP A 199 14.32 -14.32 1.88
C ASP A 199 12.81 -14.27 2.13
N ILE A 200 12.05 -14.13 1.04
CA ILE A 200 10.58 -14.08 1.09
C ILE A 200 9.95 -15.39 1.60
N SER A 201 10.64 -16.52 1.44
CA SER A 201 10.14 -17.83 1.92
C SER A 201 10.13 -17.95 3.44
N LYS A 202 10.83 -17.06 4.13
CA LYS A 202 10.88 -16.93 5.59
C LYS A 202 10.30 -15.63 6.11
N ASP A 203 9.44 -14.99 5.31
CA ASP A 203 8.85 -13.68 5.61
C ASP A 203 9.89 -12.59 5.94
N ASN A 204 11.11 -12.74 5.40
CA ASN A 204 12.18 -11.77 5.59
C ASN A 204 12.22 -10.76 4.43
N TYR A 205 11.48 -9.68 4.60
CA TYR A 205 11.33 -8.58 3.63
C TYR A 205 12.35 -7.44 3.83
N ARG A 206 13.44 -7.67 4.59
CA ARG A 206 14.58 -6.76 4.62
C ARG A 206 15.26 -6.74 3.26
N LEU A 207 15.83 -5.60 2.91
CA LEU A 207 16.46 -5.43 1.60
C LEU A 207 17.70 -6.32 1.46
N ASP A 208 17.81 -6.98 0.30
CA ASP A 208 19.02 -7.70 -0.10
C ASP A 208 20.20 -6.72 -0.31
N THR A 209 21.42 -7.24 -0.24
CA THR A 209 22.64 -6.45 -0.46
C THR A 209 22.74 -5.86 -1.87
N LEU A 210 22.06 -6.46 -2.84
CA LEU A 210 22.00 -6.02 -4.23
C LEU A 210 20.69 -5.30 -4.57
N SER A 211 19.88 -5.01 -3.56
CA SER A 211 18.56 -4.39 -3.77
C SER A 211 18.65 -3.03 -4.47
N ILE A 212 17.86 -2.86 -5.51
CA ILE A 212 17.75 -1.57 -6.22
C ILE A 212 17.07 -0.48 -5.36
N ALA A 213 16.49 -0.82 -4.21
CA ALA A 213 15.86 0.09 -3.26
C ALA A 213 16.86 0.74 -2.28
N ASP A 214 18.12 0.21 -2.20
CA ASP A 214 19.17 0.70 -1.28
C ASP A 214 19.56 2.14 -1.63
N GLY A 215 19.40 3.07 -0.69
CA GLY A 215 19.80 4.47 -0.79
C GLY A 215 19.04 5.27 -1.86
N LYS A 216 17.79 4.92 -2.17
CA LYS A 216 16.98 5.57 -3.21
C LYS A 216 15.89 6.47 -2.68
N GLY A 217 15.70 6.53 -1.38
CA GLY A 217 14.73 7.40 -0.73
C GLY A 217 15.26 8.82 -0.49
N ILE A 218 14.36 9.64 0.00
CA ILE A 218 14.64 10.99 0.50
C ILE A 218 14.33 11.07 2.00
N PRO A 219 15.09 11.85 2.78
CA PRO A 219 14.77 12.05 4.19
C PRO A 219 13.37 12.65 4.38
N ILE A 220 12.59 12.10 5.29
CA ILE A 220 11.29 12.64 5.68
C ILE A 220 11.38 13.12 7.12
N ASN A 221 11.00 14.36 7.36
CA ASN A 221 10.99 14.94 8.69
C ASN A 221 10.14 14.12 9.67
N ASN A 222 10.66 13.86 10.86
CA ASN A 222 10.02 13.12 11.94
C ASN A 222 9.86 11.59 11.72
N ILE A 223 10.48 11.02 10.64
CA ILE A 223 10.58 9.57 10.45
C ILE A 223 12.06 9.21 10.36
N PHE A 224 12.71 9.06 11.51
CA PHE A 224 14.16 8.84 11.59
C PHE A 224 14.55 7.36 11.66
N ASN A 225 13.64 6.51 12.09
CA ASN A 225 13.88 5.09 12.26
C ASN A 225 12.95 4.29 11.32
N ASP A 226 13.34 3.08 11.03
CA ASP A 226 12.56 2.11 10.25
C ASP A 226 11.57 1.30 11.13
N LEU A 227 10.93 0.29 10.56
CA LEU A 227 9.98 -0.60 11.24
C LEU A 227 10.58 -1.30 12.47
N GLU A 228 11.88 -1.57 12.49
CA GLU A 228 12.60 -2.25 13.57
C GLU A 228 13.44 -1.29 14.44
N ASN A 229 13.18 0.01 14.35
CA ASN A 229 13.94 1.06 15.04
C ASN A 229 15.41 1.19 14.61
N VAL A 230 15.77 0.69 13.43
CA VAL A 230 17.08 0.97 12.81
C VAL A 230 17.07 2.42 12.33
N LEU A 231 18.13 3.17 12.63
CA LEU A 231 18.26 4.56 12.21
C LEU A 231 18.43 4.62 10.69
N ARG A 232 17.60 5.41 10.02
CA ARG A 232 17.67 5.63 8.58
C ARG A 232 18.87 6.50 8.21
N ASP A 233 19.45 6.27 7.05
CA ASP A 233 20.48 7.15 6.49
C ASP A 233 19.91 8.57 6.37
N PRO A 234 20.55 9.60 6.97
CA PRO A 234 20.00 10.95 7.02
C PRO A 234 20.06 11.68 5.67
N VAL A 235 20.72 11.12 4.65
CA VAL A 235 20.91 11.73 3.32
C VAL A 235 20.25 10.90 2.23
N LYS A 236 20.42 9.58 2.29
CA LYS A 236 19.94 8.62 1.28
C LYS A 236 19.34 7.39 1.97
N PRO A 237 18.19 7.53 2.64
CA PRO A 237 17.53 6.39 3.24
C PRO A 237 17.08 5.39 2.18
N ASP A 238 16.86 4.17 2.59
CA ASP A 238 16.34 3.12 1.74
C ASP A 238 14.84 3.31 1.48
N LEU A 239 14.33 2.74 0.38
CA LEU A 239 12.90 2.65 0.13
C LEU A 239 12.28 1.53 0.99
N GLY A 240 11.00 1.70 1.32
CA GLY A 240 10.23 0.73 2.07
C GLY A 240 10.40 0.81 3.58
N CYS A 241 9.84 -0.17 4.26
CA CYS A 241 9.71 -0.15 5.72
C CYS A 241 10.98 -0.52 6.48
N TYR A 242 12.02 -1.03 5.82
CA TYR A 242 13.29 -1.40 6.43
C TYR A 242 14.45 -0.57 5.89
N GLU A 243 15.37 -0.23 6.76
CA GLU A 243 16.69 0.32 6.44
C GLU A 243 17.73 -0.79 6.49
N ARG A 244 18.57 -0.89 5.47
CA ARG A 244 19.62 -1.90 5.38
C ARG A 244 20.80 -1.52 6.28
N LEU A 245 21.21 -2.41 7.14
CA LEU A 245 22.46 -2.25 7.90
C LEU A 245 23.64 -2.38 6.94
N LYS A 246 24.49 -1.36 6.89
CA LYS A 246 25.72 -1.30 6.08
C LYS A 246 26.93 -1.75 6.85
#